data_f7463833dc8f951560846fa2343e2ab4
#
_entry.id   f7463833dc8f951560846fa2343e2ab4
#
_cell.length_a   1.000
_cell.length_b   1.000
_cell.length_c   1.000
_cell.angle_alpha   90.00
_cell.angle_beta   90.00
_cell.angle_gamma   90.00
#
_symmetry.space_group_name_H-M   'P 1'
#
loop_
_entity.id
_entity.type
_entity.pdbx_description
1 polymer ?
#
loop_
_entity_poly.entity_id
_entity_poly.type
_entity_poly.pdbx_seq_one_letter_code
_entity_poly.pdbx_strand_id
1 'polypeptide(L)'
;MKLRILFVCISSLILVSCGTKKLVVKNNARKVIIKPKPKKLPSVGQVKHIKNLKKNNIKLNQNVLEYIKKYAPIAVHEMHTSKIPASITLAQGILESGSGISELASKSNNHFGIKCHSKWQGERVYHDDDEKGECFRKYKFVENSYKDHSAFLSKRSRYAFLFNYNIKDYKKWAKGLRKAGYATDKKNPQKLIKLIKTYKLYEFDSFKKRDFKSKKRSFKVKADDIIAVLDESEKIESITYIVKKGDTLYSISKKFKVTVETLKELNNLNSNALEIGLNLVIN
;
A
#
# COMPACT_ATOMS: atom_id res chain seq x y z
N MET A 1 28.86 88.01 -43.90
CA MET A 1 28.75 86.80 -42.97
C MET A 1 28.20 85.64 -43.77
N LYS A 2 29.05 84.69 -44.05
CA LYS A 2 28.75 83.57 -45.01
C LYS A 2 28.31 82.37 -44.27
N LEU A 3 27.06 81.93 -44.55
CA LEU A 3 26.45 80.69 -44.03
C LEU A 3 26.92 79.49 -44.89
N ARG A 4 27.63 78.53 -44.32
CA ARG A 4 28.02 77.28 -44.98
C ARG A 4 27.02 76.21 -44.60
N ILE A 5 26.28 75.77 -45.60
CA ILE A 5 25.38 74.65 -45.50
C ILE A 5 26.18 73.34 -45.70
N LEU A 6 26.21 72.46 -44.69
CA LEU A 6 26.86 71.16 -44.74
C LEU A 6 25.81 70.12 -45.09
N PHE A 7 25.93 69.50 -46.28
CA PHE A 7 25.13 68.39 -46.69
C PHE A 7 25.68 67.09 -46.04
N VAL A 8 24.90 66.53 -45.18
CA VAL A 8 25.20 65.17 -44.62
C VAL A 8 24.36 64.15 -45.38
N CYS A 9 25.02 63.34 -46.19
CA CYS A 9 24.39 62.13 -46.80
C CYS A 9 24.19 61.10 -45.78
N ILE A 10 22.93 60.81 -45.42
CA ILE A 10 22.57 59.69 -44.60
C ILE A 10 22.36 58.49 -45.52
N SER A 11 23.35 57.60 -45.54
CA SER A 11 23.28 56.27 -46.15
C SER A 11 22.49 55.33 -45.24
N SER A 12 21.24 55.00 -45.60
CA SER A 12 20.39 54.01 -44.87
C SER A 12 20.82 52.60 -45.21
N LEU A 13 21.56 52.00 -44.31
CA LEU A 13 21.80 50.55 -44.30
C LEU A 13 20.51 49.82 -43.86
N ILE A 14 19.85 49.12 -44.77
CA ILE A 14 18.75 48.24 -44.49
C ILE A 14 19.36 46.92 -44.02
N LEU A 15 19.38 46.66 -42.69
CA LEU A 15 19.70 45.36 -42.12
C LEU A 15 18.48 44.44 -42.25
N VAL A 16 18.52 43.54 -43.22
CA VAL A 16 17.56 42.43 -43.31
C VAL A 16 17.88 41.46 -42.19
N SER A 17 17.17 41.55 -41.06
CA SER A 17 17.22 40.59 -39.97
C SER A 17 16.49 39.34 -40.37
N CYS A 18 17.24 38.29 -40.71
CA CYS A 18 16.71 36.97 -40.98
C CYS A 18 16.32 36.33 -39.64
N GLY A 19 15.06 36.53 -39.22
CA GLY A 19 14.49 35.95 -38.00
C GLY A 19 14.33 34.46 -38.14
N THR A 20 15.32 33.67 -37.67
CA THR A 20 15.17 32.22 -37.46
C THR A 20 14.10 31.99 -36.42
N LYS A 21 12.88 31.57 -36.84
CA LYS A 21 11.84 31.05 -35.93
C LYS A 21 12.38 29.79 -35.25
N LYS A 22 12.83 29.95 -33.99
CA LYS A 22 13.08 28.80 -33.13
C LYS A 22 11.74 28.08 -32.91
N LEU A 23 11.58 26.93 -33.56
CA LEU A 23 10.53 25.98 -33.24
C LEU A 23 10.74 25.51 -31.79
N VAL A 24 10.01 26.11 -30.84
CA VAL A 24 9.92 25.61 -29.49
C VAL A 24 9.09 24.32 -29.55
N VAL A 25 9.75 23.19 -29.70
CA VAL A 25 9.12 21.88 -29.48
C VAL A 25 8.77 21.83 -28.00
N LYS A 26 7.50 22.14 -27.67
CA LYS A 26 6.96 21.83 -26.36
C LYS A 26 6.96 20.33 -26.20
N ASN A 27 8.00 19.79 -25.60
CA ASN A 27 8.02 18.42 -25.10
C ASN A 27 6.94 18.31 -24.02
N ASN A 28 5.70 18.01 -24.42
CA ASN A 28 4.66 17.53 -23.52
C ASN A 28 5.01 16.09 -23.12
N ALA A 29 6.14 15.89 -22.45
CA ALA A 29 6.40 14.65 -21.76
C ALA A 29 5.29 14.51 -20.70
N ARG A 30 4.25 13.75 -21.03
CA ARG A 30 3.22 13.38 -20.04
C ARG A 30 3.97 12.77 -18.87
N LYS A 31 3.95 13.45 -17.73
CA LYS A 31 4.46 12.92 -16.47
C LYS A 31 3.66 11.66 -16.20
N VAL A 32 4.23 10.50 -16.49
CA VAL A 32 3.64 9.21 -16.12
C VAL A 32 3.62 9.18 -14.61
N ILE A 33 2.46 9.43 -14.01
CA ILE A 33 2.25 9.33 -12.57
C ILE A 33 2.21 7.83 -12.26
N ILE A 34 3.36 7.25 -11.98
CA ILE A 34 3.45 5.86 -11.50
C ILE A 34 2.76 5.83 -10.13
N LYS A 35 1.54 5.27 -10.08
CA LYS A 35 0.86 5.05 -8.79
C LYS A 35 1.75 4.14 -7.95
N PRO A 36 2.18 4.57 -6.75
CA PRO A 36 3.03 3.73 -5.92
C PRO A 36 2.27 2.45 -5.55
N LYS A 37 2.95 1.32 -5.71
CA LYS A 37 2.44 -0.02 -5.35
C LYS A 37 2.85 -0.38 -3.92
N PRO A 38 2.08 -1.25 -3.22
CA PRO A 38 2.48 -1.79 -1.93
C PRO A 38 3.85 -2.48 -2.02
N LYS A 39 4.65 -2.39 -0.97
CA LYS A 39 5.97 -3.05 -0.93
C LYS A 39 5.79 -4.56 -0.92
N LYS A 40 6.29 -5.25 -1.95
CA LYS A 40 6.30 -6.71 -1.97
C LYS A 40 7.32 -7.24 -0.95
N LEU A 41 6.84 -7.84 0.13
CA LEU A 41 7.68 -8.46 1.15
C LEU A 41 7.88 -9.96 0.85
N PRO A 42 9.05 -10.53 1.21
CA PRO A 42 9.30 -11.95 1.05
C PRO A 42 8.40 -12.80 1.95
N SER A 43 8.11 -14.02 1.50
CA SER A 43 7.31 -14.98 2.28
C SER A 43 8.02 -15.36 3.58
N VAL A 44 7.26 -15.47 4.65
CA VAL A 44 7.69 -15.94 5.97
C VAL A 44 7.14 -17.33 6.30
N GLY A 45 6.82 -18.11 5.27
CA GLY A 45 6.26 -19.47 5.43
C GLY A 45 4.77 -19.50 5.81
N GLN A 46 4.08 -18.34 5.74
CA GLN A 46 2.69 -18.19 6.19
C GLN A 46 1.70 -19.12 5.47
N VAL A 47 1.94 -19.46 4.21
CA VAL A 47 1.08 -20.40 3.46
C VAL A 47 1.22 -21.82 4.01
N LYS A 48 2.45 -22.27 4.29
CA LYS A 48 2.72 -23.57 4.92
C LYS A 48 2.14 -23.61 6.33
N HIS A 49 2.31 -22.54 7.09
CA HIS A 49 1.75 -22.38 8.43
C HIS A 49 0.22 -22.57 8.43
N ILE A 50 -0.50 -21.87 7.55
CA ILE A 50 -1.96 -22.02 7.41
C ILE A 50 -2.36 -23.44 7.01
N LYS A 51 -1.63 -24.05 6.05
CA LYS A 51 -1.89 -25.43 5.66
C LYS A 51 -1.78 -26.40 6.85
N ASN A 52 -0.78 -26.20 7.70
CA ASN A 52 -0.60 -27.01 8.92
C ASN A 52 -1.70 -26.76 9.95
N LEU A 53 -2.14 -25.52 10.13
CA LEU A 53 -3.26 -25.20 11.02
C LEU A 53 -4.54 -25.89 10.57
N LYS A 54 -4.87 -25.85 9.28
CA LYS A 54 -6.08 -26.47 8.70
C LYS A 54 -6.08 -27.99 8.82
N LYS A 55 -4.92 -28.65 8.77
CA LYS A 55 -4.82 -30.11 8.98
C LYS A 55 -5.23 -30.52 10.39
N ASN A 56 -4.97 -29.70 11.39
CA ASN A 56 -5.13 -30.01 12.79
C ASN A 56 -6.41 -29.45 13.42
N ASN A 57 -7.12 -28.56 12.73
CA ASN A 57 -8.34 -27.92 13.26
C ASN A 57 -9.23 -27.36 12.14
N ILE A 58 -10.41 -27.96 11.97
CA ILE A 58 -11.36 -27.62 10.90
C ILE A 58 -12.19 -26.37 11.25
N LYS A 59 -12.28 -25.98 12.54
CA LYS A 59 -13.15 -24.89 13.03
C LYS A 59 -12.47 -23.53 13.12
N LEU A 60 -11.37 -23.29 12.39
CA LEU A 60 -10.69 -21.99 12.41
C LEU A 60 -11.44 -20.95 11.57
N ASN A 61 -11.47 -19.70 12.08
CA ASN A 61 -12.10 -18.59 11.36
C ASN A 61 -11.32 -18.28 10.08
N GLN A 62 -12.00 -18.33 8.94
CA GLN A 62 -11.39 -18.16 7.63
C GLN A 62 -10.83 -16.75 7.44
N ASN A 63 -11.52 -15.69 7.94
CA ASN A 63 -11.05 -14.31 7.85
C ASN A 63 -9.72 -14.11 8.58
N VAL A 64 -9.55 -14.77 9.74
CA VAL A 64 -8.28 -14.74 10.49
C VAL A 64 -7.17 -15.44 9.69
N LEU A 65 -7.45 -16.57 9.06
CA LEU A 65 -6.46 -17.27 8.23
C LEU A 65 -6.01 -16.43 7.02
N GLU A 66 -6.95 -15.79 6.34
CA GLU A 66 -6.62 -14.88 5.23
C GLU A 66 -5.86 -13.65 5.72
N TYR A 67 -6.20 -13.11 6.89
CA TYR A 67 -5.45 -12.02 7.52
C TYR A 67 -3.99 -12.43 7.78
N ILE A 68 -3.76 -13.60 8.38
CA ILE A 68 -2.41 -14.14 8.62
C ILE A 68 -1.66 -14.31 7.30
N LYS A 69 -2.30 -14.91 6.29
CA LYS A 69 -1.71 -15.10 4.96
C LYS A 69 -1.23 -13.80 4.35
N LYS A 70 -2.01 -12.74 4.47
CA LYS A 70 -1.74 -11.44 3.84
C LYS A 70 -0.74 -10.61 4.65
N TYR A 71 -0.82 -10.61 5.98
CA TYR A 71 -0.13 -9.64 6.82
C TYR A 71 1.01 -10.20 7.69
N ALA A 72 1.20 -11.51 7.78
CA ALA A 72 2.33 -12.07 8.50
C ALA A 72 3.70 -11.59 7.98
N PRO A 73 3.93 -11.43 6.66
CA PRO A 73 5.19 -10.87 6.17
C PRO A 73 5.44 -9.44 6.67
N ILE A 74 4.40 -8.62 6.80
CA ILE A 74 4.50 -7.25 7.30
C ILE A 74 4.84 -7.25 8.79
N ALA A 75 4.12 -8.05 9.58
CA ALA A 75 4.36 -8.15 11.02
C ALA A 75 5.79 -8.64 11.34
N VAL A 76 6.30 -9.64 10.61
CA VAL A 76 7.68 -10.10 10.76
C VAL A 76 8.69 -9.05 10.32
N HIS A 77 8.40 -8.28 9.26
CA HIS A 77 9.25 -7.16 8.86
C HIS A 77 9.33 -6.10 9.96
N GLU A 78 8.19 -5.72 10.53
CA GLU A 78 8.13 -4.76 11.65
C GLU A 78 8.80 -5.29 12.92
N MET A 79 8.70 -6.60 13.22
CA MET A 79 9.41 -7.22 14.34
C MET A 79 10.93 -7.02 14.21
N HIS A 80 11.49 -7.18 13.02
CA HIS A 80 12.92 -6.98 12.82
C HIS A 80 13.34 -5.51 12.89
N THR A 81 12.45 -4.60 12.55
CA THR A 81 12.69 -3.15 12.56
C THR A 81 12.52 -2.56 13.95
N SER A 82 11.42 -2.91 14.63
CA SER A 82 10.94 -2.24 15.84
C SER A 82 11.03 -3.09 17.10
N LYS A 83 11.47 -4.35 17.00
CA LYS A 83 11.64 -5.29 18.12
C LYS A 83 10.35 -5.62 18.88
N ILE A 84 9.20 -5.49 18.24
CA ILE A 84 7.90 -5.91 18.76
C ILE A 84 7.61 -7.31 18.22
N PRO A 85 7.17 -8.30 19.03
CA PRO A 85 6.85 -9.64 18.53
C PRO A 85 5.86 -9.62 17.37
N ALA A 86 6.15 -10.37 16.30
CA ALA A 86 5.25 -10.47 15.16
C ALA A 86 3.88 -11.03 15.58
N SER A 87 3.87 -11.98 16.53
CA SER A 87 2.65 -12.56 17.10
C SER A 87 1.77 -11.51 17.78
N ILE A 88 2.36 -10.57 18.52
CA ILE A 88 1.65 -9.48 19.17
C ILE A 88 1.05 -8.55 18.13
N THR A 89 1.86 -8.11 17.16
CA THR A 89 1.40 -7.20 16.09
C THR A 89 0.26 -7.82 15.27
N LEU A 90 0.38 -9.12 14.91
CA LEU A 90 -0.69 -9.84 14.20
C LEU A 90 -1.96 -9.96 15.05
N ALA A 91 -1.84 -10.35 16.33
CA ALA A 91 -3.00 -10.52 17.19
C ALA A 91 -3.74 -9.21 17.44
N GLN A 92 -3.00 -8.10 17.62
CA GLN A 92 -3.59 -6.77 17.72
C GLN A 92 -4.29 -6.38 16.42
N GLY A 93 -3.62 -6.52 15.27
CA GLY A 93 -4.23 -6.21 13.98
C GLY A 93 -5.49 -7.04 13.70
N ILE A 94 -5.52 -8.34 14.04
CA ILE A 94 -6.71 -9.19 13.94
C ILE A 94 -7.84 -8.66 14.84
N LEU A 95 -7.52 -8.32 16.08
CA LEU A 95 -8.50 -7.91 17.08
C LEU A 95 -9.10 -6.53 16.75
N GLU A 96 -8.24 -5.53 16.50
CA GLU A 96 -8.63 -4.13 16.30
C GLU A 96 -9.31 -3.89 14.94
N SER A 97 -8.96 -4.66 13.91
CA SER A 97 -9.54 -4.49 12.57
C SER A 97 -10.65 -5.49 12.22
N GLY A 98 -11.07 -6.35 13.18
CA GLY A 98 -11.96 -7.45 12.85
C GLY A 98 -11.41 -8.36 11.74
N SER A 99 -10.10 -8.66 11.78
CA SER A 99 -9.40 -9.39 10.70
C SER A 99 -9.33 -8.63 9.38
N GLY A 100 -9.27 -7.30 9.44
CA GLY A 100 -9.14 -6.41 8.28
C GLY A 100 -10.44 -6.12 7.53
N ILE A 101 -11.59 -6.58 8.06
CA ILE A 101 -12.90 -6.43 7.42
C ILE A 101 -13.81 -5.41 8.10
N SER A 102 -13.39 -4.82 9.24
CA SER A 102 -14.17 -3.75 9.87
C SER A 102 -14.31 -2.55 8.92
N GLU A 103 -15.36 -1.77 9.09
CA GLU A 103 -15.63 -0.59 8.27
C GLU A 103 -14.45 0.38 8.28
N LEU A 104 -13.93 0.70 9.47
CA LEU A 104 -12.77 1.57 9.61
C LEU A 104 -11.55 1.01 8.88
N ALA A 105 -11.21 -0.27 9.08
CA ALA A 105 -10.03 -0.88 8.46
C ALA A 105 -10.12 -0.92 6.93
N SER A 106 -11.29 -1.25 6.38
CA SER A 106 -11.50 -1.35 4.93
C SER A 106 -11.49 0.01 4.23
N LYS A 107 -12.04 1.07 4.86
CA LYS A 107 -12.09 2.43 4.31
C LYS A 107 -10.77 3.20 4.45
N SER A 108 -9.96 2.88 5.48
CA SER A 108 -8.80 3.69 5.85
C SER A 108 -7.45 2.96 5.79
N ASN A 109 -7.40 1.65 5.56
CA ASN A 109 -6.22 0.80 5.74
C ASN A 109 -5.61 0.92 7.16
N ASN A 110 -6.41 1.33 8.15
CA ASN A 110 -6.00 1.52 9.54
C ASN A 110 -6.38 0.30 10.37
N HIS A 111 -5.48 -0.65 10.49
CA HIS A 111 -5.74 -1.92 11.14
C HIS A 111 -5.56 -1.89 12.67
N PHE A 112 -5.21 -0.75 13.24
CA PHE A 112 -4.94 -0.60 14.67
C PHE A 112 -5.76 0.51 15.33
N GLY A 113 -6.75 1.09 14.64
CA GLY A 113 -7.57 2.16 15.16
C GLY A 113 -6.76 3.39 15.60
N ILE A 114 -5.71 3.77 14.86
CA ILE A 114 -4.85 4.88 15.26
C ILE A 114 -5.58 6.20 15.00
N LYS A 115 -5.87 6.95 16.08
CA LYS A 115 -6.54 8.25 16.04
C LYS A 115 -5.60 9.35 15.51
N CYS A 116 -6.14 10.44 14.98
CA CYS A 116 -5.38 11.48 14.27
C CYS A 116 -4.33 12.19 15.13
N HIS A 117 -4.57 12.46 16.38
CA HIS A 117 -3.72 13.31 17.21
C HIS A 117 -3.32 14.66 16.56
N SER A 118 -2.94 15.65 17.32
CA SER A 118 -2.72 17.05 16.86
C SER A 118 -1.66 17.22 15.76
N LYS A 119 -0.66 16.34 15.70
CA LYS A 119 0.47 16.43 14.74
C LYS A 119 0.24 15.64 13.44
N TRP A 120 -0.94 15.02 13.25
CA TRP A 120 -1.20 14.24 12.05
C TRP A 120 -1.53 15.15 10.85
N GLN A 121 -0.72 15.06 9.78
CA GLN A 121 -0.87 15.83 8.54
C GLN A 121 -1.34 14.98 7.35
N GLY A 122 -1.55 13.65 7.56
CA GLY A 122 -2.01 12.74 6.51
C GLY A 122 -3.52 12.77 6.29
N GLU A 123 -4.00 11.91 5.38
CA GLU A 123 -5.43 11.71 5.13
C GLU A 123 -6.16 11.22 6.39
N ARG A 124 -7.45 11.54 6.46
CA ARG A 124 -8.31 11.28 7.62
C ARG A 124 -9.57 10.55 7.21
N VAL A 125 -10.14 9.82 8.16
CA VAL A 125 -11.49 9.26 8.09
C VAL A 125 -12.15 9.49 9.43
N TYR A 126 -13.44 9.71 9.43
CA TYR A 126 -14.23 9.88 10.65
C TYR A 126 -15.09 8.64 10.86
N HIS A 127 -15.10 8.16 12.09
CA HIS A 127 -15.83 6.94 12.47
C HIS A 127 -16.30 7.06 13.92
N ASP A 128 -17.47 6.52 14.22
CA ASP A 128 -17.99 6.47 15.58
C ASP A 128 -17.36 5.28 16.32
N ASP A 129 -16.64 5.56 17.42
CA ASP A 129 -15.98 4.56 18.25
C ASP A 129 -16.33 4.85 19.75
N ASP A 130 -15.40 5.37 20.55
CA ASP A 130 -15.70 5.79 21.92
C ASP A 130 -16.61 7.03 21.94
N GLU A 131 -16.42 7.92 20.97
CA GLU A 131 -17.20 9.13 20.75
C GLU A 131 -17.69 9.19 19.31
N LYS A 132 -18.73 10.01 19.06
CA LYS A 132 -19.27 10.21 17.73
C LYS A 132 -18.34 11.06 16.87
N GLY A 133 -18.08 10.59 15.64
CA GLY A 133 -17.30 11.35 14.67
C GLY A 133 -15.81 11.48 14.99
N GLU A 134 -15.21 10.51 15.66
CA GLU A 134 -13.78 10.53 15.98
C GLU A 134 -12.90 10.45 14.75
N CYS A 135 -11.77 11.17 14.78
CA CYS A 135 -10.82 11.23 13.69
C CYS A 135 -9.81 10.09 13.75
N PHE A 136 -9.77 9.27 12.70
CA PHE A 136 -8.79 8.21 12.51
C PHE A 136 -7.88 8.50 11.34
N ARG A 137 -6.62 8.04 11.42
CA ARG A 137 -5.65 8.13 10.33
C ARG A 137 -6.07 7.25 9.18
N LYS A 138 -5.98 7.77 7.95
CA LYS A 138 -6.17 7.00 6.73
C LYS A 138 -4.82 6.81 6.05
N TYR A 139 -4.54 5.59 5.64
CA TYR A 139 -3.28 5.21 5.03
C TYR A 139 -3.46 4.79 3.58
N LYS A 140 -2.46 5.05 2.77
CA LYS A 140 -2.43 4.61 1.38
C LYS A 140 -2.36 3.09 1.26
N PHE A 141 -1.60 2.45 2.16
CA PHE A 141 -1.42 1.00 2.23
C PHE A 141 -1.49 0.53 3.68
N VAL A 142 -1.91 -0.71 3.88
CA VAL A 142 -1.99 -1.32 5.22
C VAL A 142 -0.64 -1.35 5.93
N GLU A 143 0.47 -1.57 5.20
CA GLU A 143 1.82 -1.56 5.80
C GLU A 143 2.17 -0.22 6.47
N ASN A 144 1.58 0.87 6.03
CA ASN A 144 1.78 2.17 6.69
C ASN A 144 1.15 2.19 8.08
N SER A 145 -0.01 1.53 8.28
CA SER A 145 -0.62 1.40 9.60
C SER A 145 0.20 0.51 10.54
N TYR A 146 0.81 -0.57 10.01
CA TYR A 146 1.72 -1.43 10.77
C TYR A 146 2.97 -0.67 11.22
N LYS A 147 3.59 0.09 10.31
CA LYS A 147 4.75 0.92 10.63
C LYS A 147 4.41 1.99 11.68
N ASP A 148 3.25 2.61 11.56
CA ASP A 148 2.80 3.65 12.49
C ASP A 148 2.48 3.06 13.87
N HIS A 149 1.83 1.89 13.92
CA HIS A 149 1.63 1.13 15.16
C HIS A 149 2.96 0.77 15.84
N SER A 150 3.94 0.28 15.07
CA SER A 150 5.28 -0.02 15.59
C SER A 150 5.96 1.23 16.15
N ALA A 151 5.84 2.37 15.47
CA ALA A 151 6.36 3.65 15.94
C ALA A 151 5.61 4.14 17.20
N PHE A 152 4.30 3.93 17.27
CA PHE A 152 3.49 4.28 18.43
C PHE A 152 3.95 3.57 19.71
N LEU A 153 4.29 2.28 19.61
CA LEU A 153 4.78 1.52 20.74
C LEU A 153 6.26 1.80 21.06
N SER A 154 7.13 1.90 20.03
CA SER A 154 8.57 2.01 20.26
C SER A 154 9.04 3.42 20.68
N LYS A 155 8.27 4.48 20.33
CA LYS A 155 8.68 5.86 20.58
C LYS A 155 8.07 6.49 21.84
N ARG A 156 7.13 5.83 22.49
CA ARG A 156 6.46 6.37 23.69
C ARG A 156 7.04 5.74 24.96
N SER A 157 7.53 6.56 25.88
CA SER A 157 8.20 6.14 27.13
C SER A 157 7.39 5.15 27.97
N ARG A 158 6.05 5.30 28.01
CA ARG A 158 5.17 4.39 28.76
C ARG A 158 5.26 2.92 28.30
N TYR A 159 5.72 2.64 27.08
CA TYR A 159 5.92 1.29 26.56
C TYR A 159 7.39 0.82 26.61
N ALA A 160 8.34 1.67 27.00
CA ALA A 160 9.77 1.38 26.94
C ALA A 160 10.15 0.10 27.68
N PHE A 161 9.54 -0.17 28.84
CA PHE A 161 9.81 -1.38 29.64
C PHE A 161 9.45 -2.68 28.93
N LEU A 162 8.57 -2.66 27.91
CA LEU A 162 8.22 -3.85 27.14
C LEU A 162 9.42 -4.40 26.36
N PHE A 163 10.32 -3.53 25.95
CA PHE A 163 11.50 -3.90 25.14
C PHE A 163 12.58 -4.62 25.99
N ASN A 164 12.44 -4.67 27.31
CA ASN A 164 13.23 -5.52 28.19
C ASN A 164 12.73 -6.96 28.26
N TYR A 165 11.56 -7.25 27.67
CA TYR A 165 11.02 -8.60 27.63
C TYR A 165 11.61 -9.42 26.49
N ASN A 166 11.71 -10.74 26.69
CA ASN A 166 12.07 -11.63 25.60
C ASN A 166 11.02 -11.51 24.48
N ILE A 167 11.48 -11.33 23.24
CA ILE A 167 10.61 -11.17 22.07
C ILE A 167 9.70 -12.39 21.84
N LYS A 168 10.07 -13.56 22.34
CA LYS A 168 9.26 -14.79 22.26
C LYS A 168 8.26 -14.94 23.40
N ASP A 169 8.34 -14.09 24.43
CA ASP A 169 7.40 -14.13 25.55
C ASP A 169 6.16 -13.26 25.28
N TYR A 170 5.39 -13.67 24.27
CA TYR A 170 4.17 -12.96 23.91
C TYR A 170 3.17 -12.82 25.07
N LYS A 171 3.21 -13.73 26.06
CA LYS A 171 2.32 -13.65 27.23
C LYS A 171 2.68 -12.45 28.12
N LYS A 172 3.98 -12.25 28.35
CA LYS A 172 4.50 -11.11 29.10
C LYS A 172 4.27 -9.80 28.36
N TRP A 173 4.47 -9.80 27.04
CA TRP A 173 4.16 -8.68 26.16
C TRP A 173 2.67 -8.29 26.22
N ALA A 174 1.74 -9.24 26.08
CA ALA A 174 0.30 -8.98 26.14
C ALA A 174 -0.12 -8.36 27.48
N LYS A 175 0.36 -8.91 28.60
CA LYS A 175 0.12 -8.37 29.96
C LYS A 175 0.75 -6.99 30.12
N GLY A 176 1.96 -6.79 29.60
CA GLY A 176 2.69 -5.52 29.65
C GLY A 176 2.00 -4.41 28.87
N LEU A 177 1.46 -4.70 27.68
CA LEU A 177 0.66 -3.75 26.91
C LEU A 177 -0.55 -3.25 27.71
N ARG A 178 -1.27 -4.13 28.39
CA ARG A 178 -2.37 -3.74 29.27
C ARG A 178 -1.88 -2.87 30.43
N LYS A 179 -0.77 -3.25 31.10
CA LYS A 179 -0.15 -2.46 32.18
C LYS A 179 0.25 -1.06 31.70
N ALA A 180 0.74 -0.95 30.46
CA ALA A 180 1.08 0.34 29.83
C ALA A 180 -0.16 1.15 29.39
N GLY A 181 -1.38 0.62 29.55
CA GLY A 181 -2.61 1.29 29.14
C GLY A 181 -2.82 1.34 27.62
N TYR A 182 -2.39 0.30 26.90
CA TYR A 182 -2.69 0.17 25.46
C TYR A 182 -4.18 0.00 25.22
N ALA A 183 -4.85 -0.79 26.05
CA ALA A 183 -6.28 -1.03 26.00
C ALA A 183 -6.92 -0.84 27.37
N THR A 184 -8.13 -0.32 27.39
CA THR A 184 -8.97 -0.15 28.61
C THR A 184 -9.56 -1.49 29.06
N ASP A 185 -9.88 -2.38 28.11
CA ASP A 185 -10.45 -3.71 28.38
C ASP A 185 -9.50 -4.58 29.21
N LYS A 186 -9.93 -4.95 30.41
CA LYS A 186 -9.19 -5.85 31.32
C LYS A 186 -8.93 -7.23 30.73
N LYS A 187 -9.76 -7.69 29.79
CA LYS A 187 -9.65 -8.98 29.10
C LYS A 187 -8.79 -8.93 27.84
N ASN A 188 -8.28 -7.77 27.43
CA ASN A 188 -7.46 -7.61 26.22
C ASN A 188 -6.25 -8.59 26.19
N PRO A 189 -5.45 -8.76 27.30
CA PRO A 189 -4.34 -9.73 27.28
C PRO A 189 -4.79 -11.15 27.00
N GLN A 190 -5.91 -11.60 27.59
CA GLN A 190 -6.45 -12.94 27.38
C GLN A 190 -6.92 -13.13 25.95
N LYS A 191 -7.55 -12.12 25.35
CA LYS A 191 -7.96 -12.14 23.93
C LYS A 191 -6.75 -12.29 23.01
N LEU A 192 -5.69 -11.49 23.20
CA LEU A 192 -4.44 -11.58 22.44
C LEU A 192 -3.78 -12.94 22.61
N ILE A 193 -3.61 -13.42 23.86
CA ILE A 193 -3.00 -14.73 24.16
C ILE A 193 -3.82 -15.86 23.51
N LYS A 194 -5.15 -15.80 23.55
CA LYS A 194 -6.03 -16.80 22.92
C LYS A 194 -5.80 -16.82 21.41
N LEU A 195 -5.81 -15.67 20.73
CA LEU A 195 -5.52 -15.58 19.30
C LEU A 195 -4.15 -16.16 18.95
N ILE A 196 -3.11 -15.74 19.69
CA ILE A 196 -1.73 -16.19 19.44
C ILE A 196 -1.62 -17.73 19.61
N LYS A 197 -2.25 -18.30 20.63
CA LYS A 197 -2.25 -19.76 20.87
C LYS A 197 -3.05 -20.51 19.79
N THR A 198 -4.28 -20.07 19.51
CA THR A 198 -5.19 -20.74 18.57
C THR A 198 -4.60 -20.81 17.17
N TYR A 199 -4.01 -19.71 16.70
CA TYR A 199 -3.42 -19.63 15.37
C TYR A 199 -1.90 -19.82 15.35
N LYS A 200 -1.29 -20.25 16.48
CA LYS A 200 0.15 -20.48 16.66
C LYS A 200 1.01 -19.31 16.13
N LEU A 201 0.55 -18.07 16.30
CA LEU A 201 1.22 -16.88 15.75
C LEU A 201 2.64 -16.70 16.30
N TYR A 202 2.94 -17.27 17.48
CA TYR A 202 4.28 -17.28 18.11
C TYR A 202 5.34 -17.95 17.24
N GLU A 203 4.98 -18.77 16.25
CA GLU A 203 5.94 -19.35 15.31
C GLU A 203 6.62 -18.28 14.46
N PHE A 204 5.95 -17.16 14.18
CA PHE A 204 6.51 -16.02 13.45
C PHE A 204 7.56 -15.24 14.25
N ASP A 205 7.53 -15.29 15.60
CA ASP A 205 8.52 -14.63 16.46
C ASP A 205 9.91 -15.24 16.35
N SER A 206 9.99 -16.47 15.84
CA SER A 206 11.26 -17.18 15.63
C SER A 206 11.86 -16.97 14.25
N PHE A 207 11.22 -16.23 13.37
CA PHE A 207 11.70 -15.98 12.01
C PHE A 207 12.93 -15.06 12.02
N LYS A 208 14.05 -15.50 11.41
CA LYS A 208 15.33 -14.77 11.46
C LYS A 208 15.48 -13.83 10.27
N LYS A 209 16.08 -12.67 10.49
CA LYS A 209 16.34 -11.66 9.44
C LYS A 209 17.12 -12.22 8.24
N ARG A 210 18.03 -13.15 8.47
CA ARG A 210 18.78 -13.86 7.41
C ARG A 210 17.89 -14.66 6.47
N ASP A 211 16.75 -15.17 6.96
CA ASP A 211 15.84 -15.99 6.18
C ASP A 211 15.10 -15.16 5.10
N PHE A 212 15.03 -13.82 5.24
CA PHE A 212 14.61 -12.91 4.19
C PHE A 212 15.61 -12.81 3.03
N LYS A 213 16.90 -13.07 3.28
CA LYS A 213 17.96 -12.95 2.27
C LYS A 213 18.15 -14.25 1.46
N SER A 214 17.67 -15.40 1.98
CA SER A 214 18.01 -16.71 1.43
C SER A 214 17.31 -17.10 0.13
N LYS A 215 16.41 -16.25 -0.42
CA LYS A 215 15.80 -16.48 -1.74
C LYS A 215 16.32 -15.58 -2.86
N LYS A 216 17.51 -14.99 -2.73
CA LYS A 216 18.34 -14.79 -3.91
C LYS A 216 19.01 -16.12 -4.23
N ARG A 217 18.27 -17.13 -4.67
CA ARG A 217 18.84 -18.13 -5.57
C ARG A 217 19.42 -17.35 -6.72
N SER A 218 20.73 -17.41 -6.84
CA SER A 218 21.43 -17.04 -8.07
C SER A 218 20.87 -17.93 -9.18
N PHE A 219 19.82 -17.49 -9.84
CA PHE A 219 19.60 -17.86 -11.20
C PHE A 219 20.80 -17.24 -11.93
N LYS A 220 21.87 -18.02 -12.17
CA LYS A 220 22.73 -17.81 -13.32
C LYS A 220 21.85 -18.10 -14.54
N VAL A 221 21.03 -17.14 -14.90
CA VAL A 221 20.33 -17.15 -16.19
C VAL A 221 21.43 -16.90 -17.20
N LYS A 222 21.71 -17.87 -18.08
CA LYS A 222 22.55 -17.66 -19.27
C LYS A 222 21.88 -16.53 -20.06
N ALA A 223 22.69 -15.70 -20.75
CA ALA A 223 22.17 -14.56 -21.52
C ALA A 223 21.04 -14.95 -22.49
N ASP A 224 21.09 -16.17 -23.01
CA ASP A 224 20.11 -16.73 -23.94
C ASP A 224 18.74 -17.00 -23.27
N ASP A 225 18.70 -17.31 -21.95
CA ASP A 225 17.46 -17.52 -21.21
C ASP A 225 16.76 -16.18 -20.83
N ILE A 226 17.50 -15.05 -20.85
CA ILE A 226 16.93 -13.73 -20.56
C ILE A 226 16.04 -13.26 -21.71
N ILE A 227 16.39 -13.58 -22.94
CA ILE A 227 15.62 -13.21 -24.13
C ILE A 227 14.29 -13.95 -24.15
N ALA A 228 14.28 -15.26 -23.82
CA ALA A 228 13.06 -16.06 -23.74
C ALA A 228 12.11 -15.63 -22.60
N VAL A 229 12.66 -15.21 -21.44
CA VAL A 229 11.86 -14.77 -20.28
C VAL A 229 11.31 -13.34 -20.44
N LEU A 230 11.99 -12.49 -21.20
CA LEU A 230 11.48 -11.16 -21.55
C LEU A 230 10.34 -11.22 -22.57
N ASP A 231 10.37 -12.23 -23.45
CA ASP A 231 9.30 -12.46 -24.43
C ASP A 231 8.03 -13.06 -23.80
N GLU A 232 8.17 -13.82 -22.69
CA GLU A 232 7.03 -14.40 -21.96
C GLU A 232 6.40 -13.45 -20.92
N SER A 233 7.11 -12.39 -20.49
CA SER A 233 6.60 -11.43 -19.51
C SER A 233 5.79 -10.26 -20.10
N GLU A 234 5.73 -10.12 -21.41
CA GLU A 234 4.97 -9.07 -22.13
C GLU A 234 3.64 -9.54 -22.72
N LYS A 235 3.24 -10.80 -22.53
CA LYS A 235 1.91 -11.27 -22.95
C LYS A 235 0.92 -11.34 -21.80
N ILE A 236 0.73 -10.25 -21.05
CA ILE A 236 -0.59 -9.97 -20.50
C ILE A 236 -1.35 -9.31 -21.64
N GLU A 237 -2.04 -10.11 -22.43
CA GLU A 237 -3.01 -9.61 -23.38
C GLU A 237 -4.05 -8.80 -22.58
N SER A 238 -3.93 -7.49 -22.63
CA SER A 238 -4.96 -6.61 -22.11
C SER A 238 -6.22 -6.90 -22.92
N ILE A 239 -7.23 -7.46 -22.27
CA ILE A 239 -8.52 -7.66 -22.92
C ILE A 239 -9.07 -6.28 -23.21
N THR A 240 -9.25 -5.97 -24.47
CA THR A 240 -9.85 -4.71 -24.90
C THR A 240 -11.23 -4.95 -25.50
N TYR A 241 -12.12 -3.97 -25.36
CA TYR A 241 -13.47 -4.01 -25.90
C TYR A 241 -13.79 -2.72 -26.63
N ILE A 242 -14.25 -2.85 -27.89
CA ILE A 242 -14.69 -1.70 -28.68
C ILE A 242 -16.14 -1.39 -28.35
N VAL A 243 -16.38 -0.17 -27.86
CA VAL A 243 -17.71 0.32 -27.49
C VAL A 243 -18.64 0.35 -28.70
N LYS A 244 -19.81 -0.27 -28.58
CA LYS A 244 -20.83 -0.34 -29.61
C LYS A 244 -22.01 0.59 -29.29
N LYS A 245 -22.83 0.90 -30.28
CA LYS A 245 -24.07 1.67 -30.10
C LYS A 245 -24.97 1.00 -29.05
N GLY A 246 -25.36 1.74 -28.01
CA GLY A 246 -26.18 1.24 -26.90
C GLY A 246 -25.40 0.72 -25.69
N ASP A 247 -24.06 0.65 -25.76
CA ASP A 247 -23.24 0.29 -24.62
C ASP A 247 -23.20 1.42 -23.58
N THR A 248 -23.15 1.00 -22.32
CA THR A 248 -22.89 1.86 -21.16
C THR A 248 -21.77 1.25 -20.33
N LEU A 249 -21.07 2.05 -19.52
CA LEU A 249 -20.09 1.50 -18.58
C LEU A 249 -20.69 0.42 -17.68
N TYR A 250 -21.98 0.55 -17.32
CA TYR A 250 -22.68 -0.44 -16.52
C TYR A 250 -22.90 -1.75 -17.28
N SER A 251 -23.38 -1.70 -18.54
CA SER A 251 -23.59 -2.92 -19.34
C SER A 251 -22.26 -3.66 -19.62
N ILE A 252 -21.19 -2.91 -19.90
CA ILE A 252 -19.86 -3.46 -20.12
C ILE A 252 -19.30 -4.05 -18.82
N SER A 253 -19.45 -3.37 -17.67
CA SER A 253 -19.01 -3.87 -16.37
C SER A 253 -19.65 -5.21 -16.01
N LYS A 254 -20.96 -5.36 -16.25
CA LYS A 254 -21.68 -6.64 -16.06
C LYS A 254 -21.19 -7.72 -17.01
N LYS A 255 -20.98 -7.39 -18.27
CA LYS A 255 -20.53 -8.34 -19.31
C LYS A 255 -19.16 -8.94 -18.97
N PHE A 256 -18.23 -8.12 -18.48
CA PHE A 256 -16.85 -8.53 -18.20
C PHE A 256 -16.58 -8.80 -16.72
N LYS A 257 -17.60 -8.73 -15.85
CA LYS A 257 -17.49 -8.97 -14.39
C LYS A 257 -16.46 -8.08 -13.69
N VAL A 258 -16.33 -6.84 -14.15
CA VAL A 258 -15.49 -5.78 -13.55
C VAL A 258 -16.39 -4.67 -13.01
N THR A 259 -15.87 -3.80 -12.13
CA THR A 259 -16.69 -2.67 -11.65
C THR A 259 -16.63 -1.49 -12.61
N VAL A 260 -17.64 -0.61 -12.56
CA VAL A 260 -17.65 0.63 -13.35
C VAL A 260 -16.45 1.51 -12.97
N GLU A 261 -16.11 1.56 -11.68
CA GLU A 261 -14.95 2.27 -11.15
C GLU A 261 -13.65 1.75 -11.76
N THR A 262 -13.49 0.42 -11.82
CA THR A 262 -12.32 -0.21 -12.44
C THR A 262 -12.22 0.14 -13.93
N LEU A 263 -13.34 0.07 -14.69
CA LEU A 263 -13.34 0.46 -16.10
C LEU A 263 -12.96 1.93 -16.28
N LYS A 264 -13.48 2.82 -15.43
CA LYS A 264 -13.11 4.23 -15.47
C LYS A 264 -11.63 4.45 -15.15
N GLU A 265 -11.11 3.76 -14.14
CA GLU A 265 -9.69 3.88 -13.74
C GLU A 265 -8.74 3.35 -14.83
N LEU A 266 -9.03 2.18 -15.42
CA LEU A 266 -8.19 1.58 -16.45
C LEU A 266 -8.11 2.46 -17.71
N ASN A 267 -9.21 3.16 -18.00
CA ASN A 267 -9.35 3.96 -19.24
C ASN A 267 -9.25 5.48 -19.02
N ASN A 268 -8.97 5.93 -17.80
CA ASN A 268 -8.88 7.35 -17.42
C ASN A 268 -10.16 8.15 -17.75
N LEU A 269 -11.34 7.53 -17.57
CA LEU A 269 -12.63 8.18 -17.85
C LEU A 269 -13.08 9.01 -16.64
N ASN A 270 -13.35 10.29 -16.87
CA ASN A 270 -13.85 11.21 -15.85
C ASN A 270 -15.38 11.23 -15.75
N SER A 271 -16.09 10.69 -16.76
CA SER A 271 -17.54 10.63 -16.81
C SER A 271 -18.02 9.23 -17.17
N ASN A 272 -19.34 9.01 -17.18
CA ASN A 272 -19.95 7.76 -17.63
C ASN A 272 -20.24 7.74 -19.14
N ALA A 273 -19.99 8.84 -19.83
CA ALA A 273 -20.20 8.92 -21.28
C ALA A 273 -19.15 8.10 -22.02
N LEU A 274 -19.59 7.31 -22.98
CA LEU A 274 -18.74 6.51 -23.85
C LEU A 274 -18.98 6.93 -25.31
N GLU A 275 -17.90 7.06 -26.06
CA GLU A 275 -17.96 7.26 -27.50
C GLU A 275 -18.03 5.90 -28.21
N ILE A 276 -18.89 5.78 -29.24
CA ILE A 276 -18.96 4.59 -30.08
C ILE A 276 -17.62 4.43 -30.79
N GLY A 277 -17.05 3.22 -30.76
CA GLY A 277 -15.73 2.94 -31.31
C GLY A 277 -14.57 3.14 -30.34
N LEU A 278 -14.82 3.66 -29.12
CA LEU A 278 -13.78 3.77 -28.09
C LEU A 278 -13.25 2.36 -27.71
N ASN A 279 -11.95 2.21 -27.70
CA ASN A 279 -11.29 0.96 -27.28
C ASN A 279 -11.06 1.00 -25.76
N LEU A 280 -11.86 0.22 -25.01
CA LEU A 280 -11.77 0.11 -23.57
C LEU A 280 -10.86 -1.04 -23.13
N VAL A 281 -9.90 -0.77 -22.26
CA VAL A 281 -9.14 -1.80 -21.54
C VAL A 281 -10.02 -2.35 -20.43
N ILE A 282 -10.15 -3.69 -20.36
CA ILE A 282 -11.06 -4.37 -19.42
C ILE A 282 -10.31 -4.91 -18.20
N ASN A 283 -9.03 -5.35 -18.35
CA ASN A 283 -8.19 -5.90 -17.28
C ASN A 283 -6.74 -5.40 -17.33
#